data_a50a915c7d7fccf5194745bae00f876d
#
_entry.id   a50a915c7d7fccf5194745bae00f876d
#
_cell.length_a   1.000
_cell.length_b   1.000
_cell.length_c   1.000
_cell.angle_alpha   90.00
_cell.angle_beta   90.00
_cell.angle_gamma   90.00
#
_symmetry.space_group_name_H-M   'P 1'
#
loop_
_entity.id
_entity.type
_entity.pdbx_description
1 polymer ?
#
loop_
_entity_poly.entity_id
_entity_poly.type
_entity_poly.pdbx_seq_one_letter_code
_entity_poly.pdbx_strand_id
1 'polypeptide(L)'
;MADAIFDIVSSGGTLVSNGLKEVEKVVFSEAVLITNKALSEDKKEILDKLVFRFNAVRDSKGLKYLMMNIPNGKIEDALKIVPAMKSPTILPLAETGWSSLHTVVAEEVLWEKIEALKEVGATGILVTSVEKLVL
;
A
#
# COMPACT_ATOMS: atom_id res chain seq x y z
N MET A 1 26.62 4.49 32.58
CA MET A 1 25.99 4.62 31.23
C MET A 1 26.30 3.31 30.53
N ALA A 2 25.35 2.68 29.86
CA ALA A 2 25.59 1.43 29.15
C ALA A 2 26.20 1.73 27.76
N ASP A 3 27.18 0.96 27.33
CA ASP A 3 27.84 1.11 26.04
C ASP A 3 27.09 0.40 24.91
N ALA A 4 26.20 -0.57 25.26
CA ALA A 4 25.29 -1.28 24.37
C ALA A 4 24.05 -1.72 25.13
N ILE A 5 22.92 -1.86 24.41
CA ILE A 5 21.66 -2.37 24.93
C ILE A 5 21.10 -3.45 23.99
N PHE A 6 20.27 -4.32 24.55
CA PHE A 6 19.45 -5.27 23.80
C PHE A 6 18.00 -4.81 23.88
N ASP A 7 17.38 -4.51 22.74
CA ASP A 7 16.02 -3.95 22.69
C ASP A 7 15.23 -4.43 21.47
N ILE A 8 13.91 -4.29 21.53
CA ILE A 8 12.99 -4.62 20.44
C ILE A 8 12.86 -3.39 19.54
N VAL A 9 13.23 -3.54 18.28
CA VAL A 9 13.20 -2.48 17.29
C VAL A 9 12.18 -2.81 16.20
N SER A 10 11.22 -1.92 15.95
CA SER A 10 10.28 -2.06 14.85
C SER A 10 10.68 -1.20 13.64
N SER A 11 10.51 0.11 13.69
CA SER A 11 10.85 1.03 12.59
C SER A 11 12.25 1.67 12.70
N GLY A 12 12.92 1.51 13.82
CA GLY A 12 14.22 2.15 14.07
C GLY A 12 14.18 3.65 14.39
N GLY A 13 13.01 4.31 14.27
CA GLY A 13 12.89 5.76 14.51
C GLY A 13 13.36 6.18 15.90
N THR A 14 13.05 5.42 16.95
CA THR A 14 13.50 5.67 18.32
C THR A 14 15.01 5.54 18.48
N LEU A 15 15.64 4.61 17.76
CA LEU A 15 17.09 4.46 17.76
C LEU A 15 17.75 5.74 17.23
N VAL A 16 17.34 6.17 16.05
CA VAL A 16 17.90 7.35 15.37
C VAL A 16 17.71 8.60 16.22
N SER A 17 16.52 8.82 16.79
CA SER A 17 16.23 10.00 17.61
C SER A 17 17.03 10.06 18.92
N ASN A 18 17.52 8.92 19.42
CA ASN A 18 18.38 8.83 20.60
C ASN A 18 19.87 8.67 20.25
N GLY A 19 20.27 8.87 18.99
CA GLY A 19 21.67 8.78 18.58
C GLY A 19 22.26 7.36 18.65
N LEU A 20 21.39 6.35 18.63
CA LEU A 20 21.77 4.94 18.65
C LEU A 20 21.83 4.37 17.23
N LYS A 21 22.58 3.30 17.04
CA LYS A 21 22.64 2.54 15.80
C LYS A 21 22.46 1.05 16.05
N GLU A 22 21.82 0.38 15.10
CA GLU A 22 21.77 -1.08 15.07
C GLU A 22 23.17 -1.64 14.81
N VAL A 23 23.58 -2.63 15.61
CA VAL A 23 24.86 -3.33 15.48
C VAL A 23 24.64 -4.75 14.97
N GLU A 24 23.66 -5.46 15.55
CA GLU A 24 23.35 -6.86 15.23
C GLU A 24 21.88 -7.15 15.45
N LYS A 25 21.25 -7.92 14.55
CA LYS A 25 19.91 -8.48 14.72
C LYS A 25 19.98 -9.86 15.36
N VAL A 26 19.62 -9.95 16.63
CA VAL A 26 19.77 -11.16 17.43
C VAL A 26 18.57 -12.10 17.32
N VAL A 27 17.34 -11.54 17.24
CA VAL A 27 16.08 -12.30 17.19
C VAL A 27 15.11 -11.60 16.27
N PHE A 28 14.38 -12.38 15.45
CA PHE A 28 13.22 -11.90 14.71
C PHE A 28 11.94 -12.32 15.43
N SER A 29 11.00 -11.39 15.60
CA SER A 29 9.72 -11.62 16.27
C SER A 29 8.56 -11.23 15.36
N GLU A 30 7.54 -12.09 15.31
CA GLU A 30 6.31 -11.83 14.56
C GLU A 30 5.11 -11.86 15.50
N ALA A 31 4.12 -11.01 15.24
CA ALA A 31 2.84 -11.08 15.89
C ALA A 31 1.97 -12.14 15.22
N VAL A 32 1.47 -13.10 15.99
CA VAL A 32 0.58 -14.15 15.50
C VAL A 32 -0.74 -14.15 16.25
N LEU A 33 -1.84 -14.41 15.55
CA LEU A 33 -3.15 -14.64 16.16
C LEU A 33 -3.25 -16.11 16.57
N ILE A 34 -3.46 -16.35 17.83
CA ILE A 34 -3.63 -17.71 18.38
C ILE A 34 -5.05 -17.92 18.89
N THR A 35 -5.56 -19.12 18.75
CA THR A 35 -6.89 -19.51 19.20
C THR A 35 -6.87 -20.84 19.93
N ASN A 36 -7.96 -21.13 20.69
CA ASN A 36 -8.18 -22.46 21.21
C ASN A 36 -8.46 -23.43 20.06
N LYS A 37 -7.93 -24.67 20.14
CA LYS A 37 -8.15 -25.72 19.13
C LYS A 37 -9.61 -26.17 19.05
N ALA A 38 -10.37 -26.05 20.15
CA ALA A 38 -11.77 -26.47 20.26
C ALA A 38 -12.70 -25.24 20.39
N LEU A 39 -12.73 -24.40 19.35
CA LEU A 39 -13.70 -23.31 19.26
C LEU A 39 -15.09 -23.84 18.90
N SER A 40 -16.14 -23.30 19.54
CA SER A 40 -17.53 -23.49 19.11
C SER A 40 -17.77 -22.78 17.76
N GLU A 41 -18.76 -23.23 16.98
CA GLU A 41 -19.02 -22.71 15.62
C GLU A 41 -19.35 -21.20 15.65
N ASP A 42 -20.11 -20.72 16.63
CA ASP A 42 -20.40 -19.29 16.80
C ASP A 42 -19.14 -18.45 17.01
N LYS A 43 -18.18 -18.92 17.81
CA LYS A 43 -16.89 -18.25 18.01
C LYS A 43 -15.99 -18.33 16.81
N LYS A 44 -16.06 -19.41 16.05
CA LYS A 44 -15.31 -19.57 14.81
C LYS A 44 -15.80 -18.57 13.76
N GLU A 45 -17.12 -18.40 13.62
CA GLU A 45 -17.67 -17.38 12.72
C GLU A 45 -17.20 -15.96 13.08
N ILE A 46 -17.15 -15.63 14.38
CA ILE A 46 -16.61 -14.33 14.83
C ILE A 46 -15.12 -14.20 14.50
N LEU A 47 -14.34 -15.26 14.71
CA LEU A 47 -12.91 -15.28 14.39
C LEU A 47 -12.67 -15.07 12.90
N ASP A 48 -13.41 -15.77 12.04
CA ASP A 48 -13.27 -15.65 10.59
C ASP A 48 -13.58 -14.22 10.12
N LYS A 49 -14.59 -13.56 10.69
CA LYS A 49 -14.90 -12.14 10.45
C LYS A 49 -13.76 -11.20 10.90
N LEU A 50 -13.11 -11.50 12.01
CA LEU A 50 -11.95 -10.73 12.48
C LEU A 50 -10.75 -10.91 11.58
N VAL A 51 -10.42 -12.15 11.20
CA VAL A 51 -9.31 -12.47 10.29
C VAL A 51 -9.52 -11.79 8.94
N PHE A 52 -10.73 -11.85 8.40
CA PHE A 52 -11.08 -11.16 7.16
C PHE A 52 -10.79 -9.64 7.25
N ARG A 53 -11.18 -8.99 8.36
CA ARG A 53 -10.94 -7.55 8.55
C ARG A 53 -9.45 -7.23 8.72
N PHE A 54 -8.71 -8.05 9.45
CA PHE A 54 -7.26 -7.88 9.58
C PHE A 54 -6.54 -8.02 8.25
N ASN A 55 -6.92 -9.01 7.45
CA ASN A 55 -6.37 -9.19 6.11
C ASN A 55 -6.65 -7.98 5.23
N ALA A 56 -7.89 -7.46 5.22
CA ALA A 56 -8.24 -6.28 4.43
C ALA A 56 -7.38 -5.04 4.75
N VAL A 57 -7.02 -4.84 6.02
CA VAL A 57 -6.11 -3.76 6.45
C VAL A 57 -4.66 -4.09 6.07
N ARG A 58 -4.22 -5.33 6.27
CA ARG A 58 -2.86 -5.76 5.92
C ARG A 58 -2.62 -5.65 4.42
N ASP A 59 -3.57 -6.10 3.61
CA ASP A 59 -3.45 -6.16 2.15
C ASP A 59 -3.54 -4.78 1.49
N SER A 60 -4.06 -3.76 2.20
CA SER A 60 -4.04 -2.36 1.76
C SER A 60 -2.75 -1.62 2.12
N LYS A 61 -1.92 -2.18 3.03
CA LYS A 61 -0.73 -1.50 3.54
C LYS A 61 0.29 -1.28 2.44
N GLY A 62 0.78 -0.04 2.34
CA GLY A 62 1.74 0.35 1.31
C GLY A 62 1.12 0.52 -0.08
N LEU A 63 -0.21 0.53 -0.20
CA LEU A 63 -0.90 0.79 -1.44
C LEU A 63 -1.52 2.19 -1.45
N LYS A 64 -1.49 2.81 -2.64
CA LYS A 64 -2.12 4.11 -2.91
C LYS A 64 -3.09 3.98 -4.08
N TYR A 65 -4.22 4.64 -3.95
CA TYR A 65 -5.15 4.83 -5.06
C TYR A 65 -4.73 6.07 -5.84
N LEU A 66 -4.41 5.86 -7.11
CA LEU A 66 -3.98 6.88 -8.05
C LEU A 66 -5.09 7.18 -9.03
N MET A 67 -5.42 8.45 -9.19
CA MET A 67 -6.36 8.97 -10.17
C MET A 67 -5.69 10.09 -10.96
N MET A 68 -5.85 10.12 -12.27
CA MET A 68 -5.27 11.14 -13.14
C MET A 68 -6.12 11.39 -14.36
N ASN A 69 -5.99 12.59 -14.93
CA ASN A 69 -6.53 12.90 -16.25
C ASN A 69 -5.44 12.70 -17.31
N ILE A 70 -5.81 12.08 -18.43
CA ILE A 70 -4.86 11.72 -19.47
C ILE A 70 -5.50 11.86 -20.87
N PRO A 71 -4.74 12.31 -21.90
CA PRO A 71 -5.22 12.26 -23.27
C PRO A 71 -5.48 10.81 -23.71
N ASN A 72 -6.59 10.56 -24.43
CA ASN A 72 -6.98 9.21 -24.84
C ASN A 72 -5.90 8.47 -25.61
N GLY A 73 -5.15 9.16 -26.46
CA GLY A 73 -4.03 8.58 -27.22
C GLY A 73 -2.80 8.20 -26.38
N LYS A 74 -2.81 8.52 -25.07
CA LYS A 74 -1.70 8.25 -24.15
C LYS A 74 -2.03 7.23 -23.07
N ILE A 75 -3.25 6.69 -23.09
CA ILE A 75 -3.72 5.72 -22.08
C ILE A 75 -2.82 4.47 -22.07
N GLU A 76 -2.49 3.92 -23.24
CA GLU A 76 -1.63 2.73 -23.34
C GLU A 76 -0.23 2.97 -22.78
N ASP A 77 0.34 4.15 -23.03
CA ASP A 77 1.65 4.52 -22.49
C ASP A 77 1.59 4.65 -20.95
N ALA A 78 0.55 5.26 -20.42
CA ALA A 78 0.35 5.34 -18.97
C ALA A 78 0.17 3.96 -18.33
N LEU A 79 -0.52 3.03 -18.96
CA LEU A 79 -0.71 1.67 -18.48
C LEU A 79 0.58 0.84 -18.42
N LYS A 80 1.56 1.14 -19.26
CA LYS A 80 2.90 0.54 -19.17
C LYS A 80 3.67 1.03 -17.94
N ILE A 81 3.43 2.29 -17.54
CA ILE A 81 4.06 2.90 -16.36
C ILE A 81 3.42 2.40 -15.06
N VAL A 82 2.08 2.39 -15.00
CA VAL A 82 1.31 1.98 -13.81
C VAL A 82 0.35 0.83 -14.18
N PRO A 83 0.86 -0.40 -14.25
CA PRO A 83 -0.01 -1.55 -14.48
C PRO A 83 -1.02 -1.67 -13.34
N ALA A 84 -2.28 -1.80 -13.69
CA ALA A 84 -3.35 -1.99 -12.73
C ALA A 84 -3.30 -3.40 -12.12
N MET A 85 -3.81 -3.57 -10.91
CA MET A 85 -3.89 -4.88 -10.22
C MET A 85 -4.62 -5.94 -11.07
N LYS A 86 -5.68 -5.56 -11.79
CA LYS A 86 -6.41 -6.41 -12.71
C LYS A 86 -6.70 -5.67 -14.02
N SER A 87 -7.33 -4.51 -13.91
CA SER A 87 -7.66 -3.61 -15.01
C SER A 87 -7.85 -2.21 -14.46
N PRO A 88 -7.37 -1.17 -15.12
CA PRO A 88 -7.61 0.21 -14.69
C PRO A 88 -9.08 0.56 -14.94
N THR A 89 -9.58 1.53 -14.18
CA THR A 89 -10.84 2.19 -14.52
C THR A 89 -10.53 3.37 -15.42
N ILE A 90 -11.23 3.46 -16.55
CA ILE A 90 -11.08 4.56 -17.51
C ILE A 90 -12.46 5.18 -17.70
N LEU A 91 -12.59 6.48 -17.41
CA LEU A 91 -13.82 7.24 -17.50
C LEU A 91 -13.63 8.42 -18.46
N PRO A 92 -14.45 8.59 -19.50
CA PRO A 92 -14.39 9.76 -20.36
C PRO A 92 -14.62 11.05 -19.54
N LEU A 93 -13.85 12.08 -19.82
CA LEU A 93 -14.08 13.42 -19.28
C LEU A 93 -15.07 14.21 -20.15
N ALA A 94 -15.59 15.30 -19.59
CA ALA A 94 -16.41 16.26 -20.34
C ALA A 94 -15.61 16.91 -21.48
N GLU A 95 -14.30 17.04 -21.31
CA GLU A 95 -13.39 17.48 -22.38
C GLU A 95 -13.14 16.34 -23.35
N THR A 96 -13.50 16.56 -24.63
CA THR A 96 -13.34 15.56 -25.68
C THR A 96 -11.86 15.22 -25.89
N GLY A 97 -11.55 13.93 -25.99
CA GLY A 97 -10.19 13.44 -26.18
C GLY A 97 -9.43 13.18 -24.87
N TRP A 98 -10.06 13.37 -23.71
CA TRP A 98 -9.50 13.13 -22.40
C TRP A 98 -10.29 12.10 -21.59
N SER A 99 -9.58 11.36 -20.75
CA SER A 99 -10.16 10.41 -19.80
C SER A 99 -9.54 10.53 -18.43
N SER A 100 -10.29 10.17 -17.41
CA SER A 100 -9.77 9.91 -16.07
C SER A 100 -9.37 8.44 -15.97
N LEU A 101 -8.13 8.18 -15.57
CA LEU A 101 -7.58 6.84 -15.35
C LEU A 101 -7.35 6.63 -13.87
N HIS A 102 -7.87 5.51 -13.34
CA HIS A 102 -7.77 5.17 -11.94
C HIS A 102 -7.08 3.81 -11.77
N THR A 103 -6.15 3.72 -10.83
CA THR A 103 -5.44 2.47 -10.54
C THR A 103 -4.93 2.45 -9.10
N VAL A 104 -4.44 1.31 -8.66
CA VAL A 104 -3.75 1.15 -7.37
C VAL A 104 -2.28 0.89 -7.63
N VAL A 105 -1.41 1.57 -6.89
CA VAL A 105 0.05 1.47 -7.02
C VAL A 105 0.70 1.28 -5.66
N ALA A 106 1.87 0.66 -5.63
CA ALA A 106 2.70 0.59 -4.42
C ALA A 106 3.32 1.97 -4.11
N GLU A 107 3.30 2.35 -2.84
CA GLU A 107 3.83 3.63 -2.37
C GLU A 107 5.33 3.79 -2.64
N GLU A 108 6.08 2.69 -2.56
CA GLU A 108 7.53 2.66 -2.73
C GLU A 108 8.01 3.21 -4.09
N VAL A 109 7.24 2.96 -5.14
CA VAL A 109 7.57 3.37 -6.52
C VAL A 109 6.72 4.54 -7.00
N LEU A 110 5.91 5.13 -6.13
CA LEU A 110 4.91 6.12 -6.51
C LEU A 110 5.51 7.35 -7.19
N TRP A 111 6.57 7.92 -6.60
CA TRP A 111 7.15 9.18 -7.07
C TRP A 111 7.80 9.05 -8.43
N GLU A 112 8.56 7.97 -8.67
CA GLU A 112 9.14 7.67 -9.98
C GLU A 112 8.07 7.51 -11.05
N LYS A 113 6.96 6.86 -10.71
CA LYS A 113 5.83 6.68 -11.61
C LYS A 113 5.07 7.97 -11.89
N ILE A 114 4.91 8.85 -10.91
CA ILE A 114 4.28 10.17 -11.12
C ILE A 114 5.08 11.02 -12.10
N GLU A 115 6.39 11.04 -12.00
CA GLU A 115 7.24 11.78 -12.94
C GLU A 115 7.06 11.25 -14.37
N ALA A 116 7.16 9.95 -14.58
CA ALA A 116 6.95 9.32 -15.88
C ALA A 116 5.52 9.54 -16.44
N LEU A 117 4.50 9.54 -15.59
CA LEU A 117 3.13 9.83 -16.00
C LEU A 117 2.95 11.28 -16.45
N LYS A 118 3.61 12.23 -15.82
CA LYS A 118 3.61 13.64 -16.27
C LYS A 118 4.28 13.80 -17.64
N GLU A 119 5.35 13.07 -17.90
CA GLU A 119 6.05 13.09 -19.21
C GLU A 119 5.15 12.58 -20.34
N VAL A 120 4.30 11.59 -20.09
CA VAL A 120 3.34 11.11 -21.10
C VAL A 120 2.07 11.96 -21.19
N GLY A 121 1.98 13.05 -20.41
CA GLY A 121 0.91 14.04 -20.49
C GLY A 121 -0.20 13.87 -19.46
N ALA A 122 -0.02 13.08 -18.42
CA ALA A 122 -0.97 13.00 -17.32
C ALA A 122 -1.01 14.31 -16.52
N THR A 123 -2.22 14.74 -16.13
CA THR A 123 -2.49 15.94 -15.35
C THR A 123 -3.48 15.63 -14.24
N GLY A 124 -3.64 16.55 -13.29
CA GLY A 124 -4.61 16.38 -12.20
C GLY A 124 -4.40 15.10 -11.41
N ILE A 125 -3.14 14.71 -11.17
CA ILE A 125 -2.81 13.47 -10.49
C ILE A 125 -3.14 13.60 -9.02
N LEU A 126 -4.06 12.75 -8.54
CA LEU A 126 -4.48 12.65 -7.15
C LEU A 126 -4.04 11.30 -6.58
N VAL A 127 -3.54 11.32 -5.36
CA VAL A 127 -3.08 10.14 -4.63
C VAL A 127 -3.79 10.10 -3.29
N THR A 128 -4.45 8.98 -2.99
CA THR A 128 -5.08 8.76 -1.68
C THR A 128 -4.61 7.44 -1.07
N SER A 129 -4.63 7.36 0.25
CA SER A 129 -4.33 6.11 0.93
C SER A 129 -5.48 5.13 0.79
N VAL A 130 -5.13 3.85 0.63
CA VAL A 130 -6.11 2.74 0.68
C VAL A 130 -6.17 2.24 2.11
N GLU A 131 -7.29 2.43 2.77
CA GLU A 131 -7.45 1.98 4.17
C GLU A 131 -7.70 0.48 4.28
N LYS A 132 -8.42 -0.08 3.34
CA LYS A 132 -8.79 -1.51 3.32
C LYS A 132 -8.87 -1.99 1.88
N LEU A 133 -8.34 -3.18 1.64
CA LEU A 133 -8.42 -3.88 0.37
C LEU A 133 -8.96 -5.29 0.60
N VAL A 134 -9.96 -5.67 -0.19
CA VAL A 134 -10.48 -7.04 -0.21
C VAL A 134 -10.23 -7.61 -1.61
N LEU A 135 -9.45 -8.68 -1.66
CA LEU A 135 -9.07 -9.39 -2.88
C LEU A 135 -10.01 -10.58 -3.14
#